data_250a4637ab79091b82cf928c2072a124
#
_entry.id   250a4637ab79091b82cf928c2072a124
#
_cell.length_a   1.000
_cell.length_b   1.000
_cell.length_c   1.000
_cell.angle_alpha   90.00
_cell.angle_beta   90.00
_cell.angle_gamma   90.00
#
_symmetry.space_group_name_H-M   'P 1'
#
loop_
_entity.id
_entity.type
_entity.pdbx_description
1 polymer ?
#
loop_
_entity_poly.entity_id
_entity_poly.type
_entity_poly.pdbx_seq_one_letter_code
_entity_poly.pdbx_strand_id
1 'polypeptide(L)'
;MWESHSQHRDYFTYGRGYWDAVAAAQQAKGVGQPAGSAIYFAVDFDARGADLVPVDQYFRGITAGLAAASGGKADYKVGVYGSGAVCDTLKRSRLAEYTWLSNSTAWAGSSSFADWNIRQGRPFASLGFINHDSNEARDDYGGFRLAGL
;
A
#
# COMPACT_ATOMS: atom_id res chain seq x y z
N MET A 1 -1.34 7.01 -2.40
CA MET A 1 -1.16 5.59 -2.77
C MET A 1 -0.42 5.52 -4.09
N TRP A 2 0.53 4.60 -4.21
CA TRP A 2 1.20 4.28 -5.48
C TRP A 2 0.48 3.09 -6.13
N GLU A 3 0.01 3.28 -7.33
CA GLU A 3 -0.70 2.28 -8.13
C GLU A 3 -0.23 2.35 -9.58
N SER A 4 -0.02 1.20 -10.20
CA SER A 4 0.31 1.06 -11.61
C SER A 4 -0.39 -0.19 -12.16
N HIS A 5 0.33 -1.12 -12.81
CA HIS A 5 -0.26 -2.37 -13.32
C HIS A 5 -0.40 -3.45 -12.21
N SER A 6 -0.80 -3.03 -11.01
CA SER A 6 -0.88 -3.83 -9.78
C SER A 6 -1.98 -4.91 -9.76
N GLN A 7 -2.71 -5.09 -10.87
CA GLN A 7 -3.74 -6.11 -11.07
C GLN A 7 -3.21 -7.43 -11.64
N HIS A 8 -1.93 -7.50 -11.98
CA HIS A 8 -1.33 -8.68 -12.61
C HIS A 8 -0.12 -9.17 -11.85
N ARG A 9 -0.08 -10.48 -11.56
CA ARG A 9 1.02 -11.13 -10.83
C ARG A 9 2.40 -10.80 -11.40
N ASP A 10 2.55 -10.80 -12.72
CA ASP A 10 3.82 -10.62 -13.42
C ASP A 10 4.41 -9.20 -13.26
N TYR A 11 3.61 -8.26 -12.77
CA TYR A 11 4.09 -6.93 -12.40
C TYR A 11 5.04 -6.96 -11.21
N PHE A 12 4.82 -7.88 -10.26
CA PHE A 12 5.48 -7.90 -8.97
C PHE A 12 6.85 -8.57 -9.06
N THR A 13 7.90 -7.77 -9.16
CA THR A 13 9.30 -8.19 -9.09
C THR A 13 10.08 -7.29 -8.14
N TYR A 14 11.22 -7.76 -7.62
CA TYR A 14 12.11 -6.94 -6.80
C TYR A 14 12.53 -5.64 -7.51
N GLY A 15 12.96 -5.74 -8.76
CA GLY A 15 13.40 -4.57 -9.53
C GLY A 15 12.29 -3.56 -9.76
N ARG A 16 11.07 -4.02 -10.02
CA ARG A 16 9.90 -3.14 -10.14
C ARG A 16 9.62 -2.44 -8.82
N GLY A 17 9.60 -3.16 -7.72
CA GLY A 17 9.40 -2.58 -6.39
C GLY A 17 10.43 -1.50 -6.05
N TYR A 18 11.69 -1.74 -6.39
CA TYR A 18 12.75 -0.77 -6.19
C TYR A 18 12.49 0.56 -6.94
N TRP A 19 12.20 0.47 -8.24
CA TRP A 19 11.99 1.68 -9.05
C TRP A 19 10.67 2.38 -8.77
N ASP A 20 9.61 1.64 -8.47
CA ASP A 20 8.33 2.21 -8.04
C ASP A 20 8.50 3.00 -6.73
N ALA A 21 9.28 2.48 -5.80
CA ALA A 21 9.57 3.15 -4.54
C ALA A 21 10.39 4.44 -4.72
N VAL A 22 11.40 4.42 -5.59
CA VAL A 22 12.16 5.63 -5.93
C VAL A 22 11.27 6.69 -6.53
N ALA A 23 10.43 6.34 -7.51
CA ALA A 23 9.50 7.25 -8.14
C ALA A 23 8.44 7.79 -7.15
N ALA A 24 7.87 6.90 -6.32
CA ALA A 24 6.89 7.28 -5.30
C ALA A 24 7.48 8.26 -4.27
N ALA A 25 8.72 8.02 -3.81
CA ALA A 25 9.41 8.92 -2.89
C ALA A 25 9.67 10.30 -3.52
N GLN A 26 10.05 10.35 -4.79
CA GLN A 26 10.24 11.62 -5.51
C GLN A 26 8.93 12.40 -5.63
N GLN A 27 7.83 11.73 -5.99
CA GLN A 27 6.51 12.37 -6.05
C GLN A 27 6.04 12.86 -4.69
N ALA A 28 6.21 12.04 -3.64
CA ALA A 28 5.85 12.41 -2.27
C ALA A 28 6.60 13.69 -1.82
N LYS A 29 7.90 13.77 -2.08
CA LYS A 29 8.70 14.98 -1.82
C LYS A 29 8.20 16.18 -2.63
N GLY A 30 7.88 15.95 -3.91
CA GLY A 30 7.39 17.00 -4.81
C GLY A 30 6.06 17.65 -4.38
N VAL A 31 5.18 16.90 -3.71
CA VAL A 31 3.92 17.40 -3.16
C VAL A 31 4.01 17.81 -1.68
N GLY A 32 5.20 17.82 -1.10
CA GLY A 32 5.42 18.23 0.28
C GLY A 32 4.97 17.21 1.34
N GLN A 33 4.87 15.92 0.97
CA GLN A 33 4.58 14.89 1.95
C GLN A 33 5.71 14.79 2.97
N PRO A 34 5.45 14.92 4.29
CA PRO A 34 6.51 14.94 5.29
C PRO A 34 7.13 13.55 5.50
N ALA A 35 8.42 13.55 5.85
CA ALA A 35 9.10 12.34 6.29
C ALA A 35 8.41 11.74 7.52
N GLY A 36 8.48 10.40 7.64
CA GLY A 36 7.81 9.65 8.70
C GLY A 36 6.36 9.25 8.38
N SER A 37 5.74 9.85 7.36
CA SER A 37 4.44 9.40 6.86
C SER A 37 4.56 8.18 5.94
N ALA A 38 3.43 7.52 5.63
CA ALA A 38 3.41 6.30 4.84
C ALA A 38 3.13 6.55 3.36
N ILE A 39 3.78 5.76 2.50
CA ILE A 39 3.38 5.55 1.11
C ILE A 39 2.77 4.16 1.02
N TYR A 40 1.53 4.07 0.53
CA TYR A 40 0.84 2.81 0.32
C TYR A 40 1.06 2.34 -1.12
N PHE A 41 1.48 1.08 -1.27
CA PHE A 41 1.66 0.40 -2.55
C PHE A 41 0.55 -0.61 -2.78
N ALA A 42 -0.06 -0.61 -3.96
CA ALA A 42 -1.22 -1.42 -4.25
C ALA A 42 -0.85 -2.83 -4.75
N VAL A 43 -1.56 -3.83 -4.23
CA VAL A 43 -1.65 -5.20 -4.76
C VAL A 43 -3.12 -5.43 -5.08
N ASP A 44 -3.53 -5.07 -6.30
CA ASP A 44 -4.94 -4.99 -6.68
C ASP A 44 -5.40 -6.26 -7.45
N PHE A 45 -5.09 -7.42 -6.89
CA PHE A 45 -5.60 -8.71 -7.33
C PHE A 45 -5.68 -9.70 -6.17
N ASP A 46 -6.42 -10.79 -6.35
CA ASP A 46 -6.57 -11.83 -5.34
C ASP A 46 -5.34 -12.75 -5.29
N ALA A 47 -4.24 -12.23 -4.74
CA ALA A 47 -3.00 -12.99 -4.59
C ALA A 47 -3.16 -14.12 -3.58
N ARG A 48 -2.87 -15.37 -4.01
CA ARG A 48 -3.05 -16.60 -3.23
C ARG A 48 -1.81 -17.49 -3.31
N GLY A 49 -1.47 -18.15 -2.22
CA GLY A 49 -0.44 -19.17 -2.20
C GLY A 49 0.86 -18.70 -2.85
N ALA A 50 1.24 -19.28 -3.99
CA ALA A 50 2.47 -18.95 -4.70
C ALA A 50 2.53 -17.51 -5.26
N ASP A 51 1.38 -16.81 -5.38
CA ASP A 51 1.37 -15.41 -5.81
C ASP A 51 1.96 -14.47 -4.75
N LEU A 52 1.97 -14.90 -3.49
CA LEU A 52 2.55 -14.11 -2.41
C LEU A 52 4.08 -14.02 -2.49
N VAL A 53 4.75 -14.95 -3.19
CA VAL A 53 6.20 -14.93 -3.35
C VAL A 53 6.69 -13.73 -4.16
N PRO A 54 6.21 -13.48 -5.39
CA PRO A 54 6.59 -12.28 -6.12
C PRO A 54 6.15 -10.99 -5.44
N VAL A 55 5.01 -10.98 -4.74
CA VAL A 55 4.58 -9.83 -3.93
C VAL A 55 5.59 -9.54 -2.81
N ASP A 56 6.06 -10.55 -2.07
CA ASP A 56 7.11 -10.40 -1.05
C ASP A 56 8.40 -9.80 -1.66
N GLN A 57 8.84 -10.32 -2.81
CA GLN A 57 10.03 -9.80 -3.51
C GLN A 57 9.86 -8.34 -3.94
N TYR A 58 8.68 -7.96 -4.42
CA TYR A 58 8.36 -6.59 -4.77
C TYR A 58 8.48 -5.66 -3.56
N PHE A 59 7.93 -6.02 -2.40
CA PHE A 59 8.02 -5.22 -1.18
C PHE A 59 9.43 -5.17 -0.59
N ARG A 60 10.26 -6.19 -0.77
CA ARG A 60 11.71 -6.10 -0.48
C ARG A 60 12.40 -5.07 -1.38
N GLY A 61 12.03 -5.04 -2.65
CA GLY A 61 12.48 -4.00 -3.58
C GLY A 61 12.04 -2.61 -3.13
N ILE A 62 10.80 -2.44 -2.70
CA ILE A 62 10.28 -1.17 -2.16
C ILE A 62 11.14 -0.68 -0.98
N THR A 63 11.42 -1.56 -0.02
CA THR A 63 12.25 -1.21 1.14
C THR A 63 13.63 -0.68 0.71
N ALA A 64 14.27 -1.36 -0.23
CA ALA A 64 15.56 -0.94 -0.77
C ALA A 64 15.47 0.38 -1.56
N GLY A 65 14.42 0.55 -2.39
CA GLY A 65 14.21 1.75 -3.20
C GLY A 65 13.93 3.00 -2.37
N LEU A 66 13.10 2.89 -1.31
CA LEU A 66 12.86 4.01 -0.39
C LEU A 66 14.14 4.42 0.35
N ALA A 67 14.95 3.46 0.78
CA ALA A 67 16.24 3.75 1.41
C ALA A 67 17.20 4.45 0.44
N ALA A 68 17.30 3.96 -0.79
CA ALA A 68 18.14 4.56 -1.84
C ALA A 68 17.72 5.99 -2.19
N ALA A 69 16.41 6.26 -2.27
CA ALA A 69 15.87 7.58 -2.56
C ALA A 69 16.16 8.63 -1.48
N SER A 70 16.57 8.19 -0.28
CA SER A 70 16.84 9.05 0.88
C SER A 70 18.26 8.88 1.43
N GLY A 71 19.19 8.37 0.63
CA GLY A 71 20.61 8.28 1.02
C GLY A 71 20.93 7.18 2.00
N GLY A 72 20.12 6.12 2.09
CA GLY A 72 20.40 4.92 2.88
C GLY A 72 19.40 4.64 4.02
N LYS A 73 18.72 5.68 4.52
CA LYS A 73 17.62 5.52 5.49
C LYS A 73 16.33 6.07 4.89
N ALA A 74 15.30 5.23 4.80
CA ALA A 74 14.02 5.61 4.22
C ALA A 74 13.37 6.78 4.99
N ASP A 75 12.97 7.82 4.25
CA ASP A 75 12.17 8.93 4.78
C ASP A 75 10.71 8.54 5.00
N TYR A 76 10.21 7.57 4.22
CA TYR A 76 8.81 7.15 4.25
C TYR A 76 8.65 5.73 4.74
N LYS A 77 7.53 5.49 5.43
CA LYS A 77 7.10 4.16 5.88
C LYS A 77 6.34 3.45 4.76
N VAL A 78 6.35 2.12 4.79
CA VAL A 78 5.66 1.30 3.79
C VAL A 78 4.27 0.94 4.28
N GLY A 79 3.27 1.26 3.47
CA GLY A 79 1.92 0.73 3.58
C GLY A 79 1.60 -0.20 2.40
N VAL A 80 0.66 -1.10 2.59
CA VAL A 80 0.13 -1.97 1.54
C VAL A 80 -1.38 -1.84 1.44
N TYR A 81 -1.89 -1.72 0.20
CA TYR A 81 -3.30 -1.93 -0.14
C TYR A 81 -3.44 -3.31 -0.77
N GLY A 82 -4.40 -4.10 -0.32
CA GLY A 82 -4.66 -5.41 -0.91
C GLY A 82 -5.64 -6.28 -0.14
N SER A 83 -5.63 -7.58 -0.46
CA SER A 83 -6.40 -8.61 0.25
C SER A 83 -5.92 -8.80 1.69
N GLY A 84 -6.73 -9.46 2.51
CA GLY A 84 -6.33 -9.83 3.86
C GLY A 84 -5.10 -10.72 3.90
N ALA A 85 -4.95 -11.66 2.95
CA ALA A 85 -3.78 -12.52 2.85
C ALA A 85 -2.50 -11.74 2.52
N VAL A 86 -2.58 -10.76 1.62
CA VAL A 86 -1.47 -9.86 1.29
C VAL A 86 -1.09 -9.01 2.51
N CYS A 87 -2.07 -8.35 3.13
CA CYS A 87 -1.85 -7.51 4.30
C CYS A 87 -1.20 -8.29 5.46
N ASP A 88 -1.74 -9.47 5.79
CA ASP A 88 -1.22 -10.33 6.87
C ASP A 88 0.22 -10.78 6.58
N THR A 89 0.48 -11.26 5.36
CA THR A 89 1.80 -11.74 4.96
C THR A 89 2.86 -10.65 5.08
N LEU A 90 2.58 -9.47 4.51
CA LEU A 90 3.56 -8.37 4.49
C LEU A 90 3.76 -7.73 5.86
N LYS A 91 2.73 -7.71 6.70
CA LYS A 91 2.84 -7.24 8.07
C LYS A 91 3.67 -8.18 8.94
N ARG A 92 3.44 -9.50 8.85
CA ARG A 92 4.23 -10.50 9.57
C ARG A 92 5.69 -10.53 9.16
N SER A 93 5.99 -10.36 7.88
CA SER A 93 7.37 -10.26 7.38
C SER A 93 8.02 -8.90 7.64
N ARG A 94 7.30 -7.94 8.23
CA ARG A 94 7.75 -6.57 8.50
C ARG A 94 8.15 -5.80 7.24
N LEU A 95 7.57 -6.16 6.12
CA LEU A 95 7.74 -5.45 4.84
C LEU A 95 6.72 -4.33 4.64
N ALA A 96 5.61 -4.36 5.39
CA ALA A 96 4.67 -3.25 5.50
C ALA A 96 4.38 -2.94 6.98
N GLU A 97 4.43 -1.67 7.34
CA GLU A 97 4.04 -1.18 8.67
C GLU A 97 2.54 -0.94 8.75
N TYR A 98 1.95 -0.44 7.67
CA TYR A 98 0.53 -0.11 7.57
C TYR A 98 -0.19 -0.95 6.52
N THR A 99 -1.46 -1.20 6.77
CA THR A 99 -2.31 -2.01 5.90
C THR A 99 -3.61 -1.29 5.56
N TRP A 100 -3.97 -1.33 4.28
CA TRP A 100 -5.23 -0.84 3.76
C TRP A 100 -5.97 -2.01 3.12
N LEU A 101 -6.96 -2.53 3.84
CA LEU A 101 -7.73 -3.68 3.42
C LEU A 101 -8.72 -3.31 2.32
N SER A 102 -8.64 -4.02 1.20
CA SER A 102 -9.60 -3.91 0.08
C SER A 102 -11.02 -4.32 0.51
N ASN A 103 -12.02 -3.74 -0.14
CA ASN A 103 -13.43 -4.10 0.05
C ASN A 103 -13.83 -5.43 -0.64
N SER A 104 -12.92 -6.07 -1.35
CA SER A 104 -13.14 -7.35 -2.04
C SER A 104 -13.18 -8.50 -1.05
N THR A 105 -14.33 -8.68 -0.40
CA THR A 105 -14.50 -9.66 0.69
C THR A 105 -14.30 -11.12 0.28
N ALA A 106 -14.42 -11.43 -1.02
CA ALA A 106 -14.16 -12.75 -1.59
C ALA A 106 -12.65 -13.03 -1.80
N TRP A 107 -11.80 -12.02 -1.72
CA TRP A 107 -10.36 -12.20 -1.82
C TRP A 107 -9.79 -12.91 -0.60
N ALA A 108 -8.71 -13.66 -0.80
CA ALA A 108 -8.09 -14.49 0.23
C ALA A 108 -7.83 -13.72 1.52
N GLY A 109 -8.33 -14.25 2.64
CA GLY A 109 -8.13 -13.71 3.99
C GLY A 109 -8.86 -12.40 4.29
N SER A 110 -9.55 -11.79 3.32
CA SER A 110 -10.16 -10.45 3.52
C SER A 110 -11.29 -10.43 4.53
N SER A 111 -12.04 -11.52 4.67
CA SER A 111 -13.13 -11.63 5.65
C SER A 111 -12.65 -11.81 7.11
N SER A 112 -11.41 -12.26 7.30
CA SER A 112 -10.84 -12.61 8.62
C SER A 112 -9.73 -11.66 9.08
N PHE A 113 -9.16 -10.83 8.19
CA PHE A 113 -8.08 -9.92 8.56
C PHE A 113 -8.61 -8.74 9.39
N ALA A 114 -8.21 -8.68 10.65
CA ALA A 114 -8.68 -7.66 11.59
C ALA A 114 -7.66 -6.56 11.90
N ASP A 115 -6.37 -6.75 11.54
CA ASP A 115 -5.28 -5.84 11.89
C ASP A 115 -4.99 -4.81 10.78
N TRP A 116 -6.07 -4.18 10.29
CA TRP A 116 -6.00 -3.13 9.28
C TRP A 116 -5.88 -1.73 9.91
N ASN A 117 -5.16 -0.84 9.25
CA ASN A 117 -5.10 0.59 9.59
C ASN A 117 -6.13 1.40 8.81
N ILE A 118 -6.35 1.05 7.53
CA ILE A 118 -7.44 1.55 6.70
C ILE A 118 -8.22 0.35 6.16
N ARG A 119 -9.54 0.50 6.08
CA ARG A 119 -10.43 -0.45 5.44
C ARG A 119 -11.29 0.27 4.42
N GLN A 120 -11.27 -0.20 3.18
CA GLN A 120 -12.15 0.27 2.13
C GLN A 120 -13.59 -0.21 2.43
N GLY A 121 -14.52 0.71 2.47
CA GLY A 121 -15.94 0.45 2.66
C GLY A 121 -16.64 0.11 1.36
N ARG A 122 -17.95 -0.12 1.43
CA ARG A 122 -18.78 -0.27 0.23
C ARG A 122 -18.87 1.08 -0.49
N PRO A 123 -18.95 1.07 -1.84
CA PRO A 123 -19.24 2.27 -2.58
C PRO A 123 -20.54 2.89 -2.04
N PHE A 124 -20.52 4.16 -1.68
CA PHE A 124 -21.76 4.85 -1.41
C PHE A 124 -22.51 5.04 -2.74
N ALA A 125 -23.81 4.70 -2.76
CA ALA A 125 -24.67 5.07 -3.85
C ALA A 125 -24.63 6.59 -4.02
N SER A 126 -24.05 7.02 -5.11
CA SER A 126 -23.99 8.37 -5.70
C SER A 126 -24.38 9.56 -4.81
N LEU A 127 -23.39 10.36 -4.43
CA LEU A 127 -23.61 11.80 -4.31
C LEU A 127 -23.55 12.39 -5.74
N GLY A 128 -24.68 12.45 -6.42
CA GLY A 128 -24.74 12.91 -7.81
C GLY A 128 -24.09 11.93 -8.81
N PHE A 129 -23.32 12.43 -9.78
CA PHE A 129 -22.73 11.65 -10.88
C PHE A 129 -21.33 11.07 -10.57
N ILE A 130 -20.84 11.14 -9.34
CA ILE A 130 -19.50 10.69 -8.97
C ILE A 130 -19.62 9.45 -8.09
N ASN A 131 -19.10 8.31 -8.58
CA ASN A 131 -18.87 7.13 -7.78
C ASN A 131 -17.63 7.38 -6.91
N HIS A 132 -17.74 7.16 -5.60
CA HIS A 132 -16.61 7.22 -4.69
C HIS A 132 -16.63 6.05 -3.71
N ASP A 133 -15.45 5.60 -3.34
CA ASP A 133 -15.26 4.61 -2.31
C ASP A 133 -15.14 5.29 -0.95
N SER A 134 -15.84 4.75 0.05
CA SER A 134 -15.62 5.16 1.43
C SER A 134 -14.42 4.42 2.01
N ASN A 135 -13.75 5.07 2.96
CA ASN A 135 -12.69 4.44 3.72
C ASN A 135 -12.88 4.73 5.21
N GLU A 136 -12.64 3.72 6.03
CA GLU A 136 -12.54 3.83 7.47
C GLU A 136 -11.07 3.74 7.87
N ALA A 137 -10.57 4.70 8.63
CA ALA A 137 -9.20 4.72 9.13
C ALA A 137 -9.19 4.67 10.66
N ARG A 138 -8.25 3.94 11.24
CA ARG A 138 -7.90 3.98 12.66
C ARG A 138 -6.97 5.16 12.93
N ASP A 139 -6.72 5.46 14.20
CA ASP A 139 -5.95 6.65 14.61
C ASP A 139 -4.56 6.71 13.99
N ASP A 140 -3.84 5.59 13.93
CA ASP A 140 -2.55 5.51 13.27
C ASP A 140 -2.65 4.73 11.95
N TYR A 141 -2.61 5.47 10.85
CA TYR A 141 -2.60 4.93 9.47
C TYR A 141 -1.46 5.50 8.62
N GLY A 142 -0.45 6.12 9.27
CA GLY A 142 0.68 6.72 8.56
C GLY A 142 0.32 7.98 7.77
N GLY A 143 -0.82 8.59 8.05
CA GLY A 143 -1.29 9.81 7.40
C GLY A 143 -0.48 11.04 7.81
N PHE A 144 -0.74 12.17 7.13
CA PHE A 144 -0.10 13.45 7.39
C PHE A 144 -1.04 14.62 7.12
N ARG A 145 -0.67 15.78 7.62
CA ARG A 145 -1.28 17.06 7.27
C ARG A 145 -0.22 17.96 6.65
N LEU A 146 -0.56 18.66 5.59
CA LEU A 146 0.31 19.70 5.05
C LEU A 146 0.26 20.91 5.99
N ALA A 147 1.43 21.47 6.28
CA ALA A 147 1.52 22.68 7.08
C ALA A 147 0.86 23.83 6.31
N GLY A 148 -0.06 24.54 6.94
CA GLY A 148 -0.69 25.75 6.37
C GLY A 148 -2.01 25.51 5.62
N LEU A 149 -2.58 24.34 5.70
CA LEU A 149 -3.95 24.10 5.23
C LEU A 149 -4.92 23.95 6.39
#